data_5fd189bb9383a39794c361e7067a49b5
#
_entry.id   5fd189bb9383a39794c361e7067a49b5
#
_cell.length_a   1.000
_cell.length_b   1.000
_cell.length_c   1.000
_cell.angle_alpha   90.00
_cell.angle_beta   90.00
_cell.angle_gamma   90.00
#
_symmetry.space_group_name_H-M   'P 1'
#
loop_
_entity.id
_entity.type
_entity.pdbx_description
1 polymer ?
#
loop_
_entity_poly.entity_id
_entity_poly.type
_entity_poly.pdbx_seq_one_letter_code
_entity_poly.pdbx_strand_id
1 'polypeptide(L)'
;MSHLKEEVQSRKTFAIISHPDAGKTTITEQLLLYGGAIRQAGTVKGKKTGKFAKSDWMEIEKQRGISVTSSVMQVEYDGNHINIVDTPGHEDFSEDTYRTLMAVDSAVMVIDSAKGIEPQTKKLFEVCSMRGIPIFTFINKLDRDGREPLELIAELEEVLGIDAYPMNWPMGMGKTFLGLYDIYNKRVELMHPEENDDNDFLPLNEDGEVDGDYAFKQSTLYSQAIEDAQLLLEAGNAFDEEKIAAGKLTPVFFGSALTGFGVQTFLDAFVDFAPSPSAKKTESGELVDPLQEQFTGFIFKIQANMNPAHRDRIAFVRICSGEFTPGMDITVNRSQKKMKLSHTTQFMADSRETVKAAVAGDIIGLYDTGNFQIGDTIYSGKNAVQFEPLPQFTPELFNKVSAKNVMKQKSFHKGIEQLVQEGAIQLYKTYHTGEYILGAVGQLQFEVFQYRLLNEYNAEVILTPIGSKIARWLDEEQLDPNMSSSRNLLCRDRFDQPVFLFENQFALNWFKDKHPDVELKALF
;
A
#
# COMPACT_ATOMS: atom_id res chain seq x y z
N MET A 1 29.82 -10.98 4.76
CA MET A 1 28.99 -11.18 3.52
C MET A 1 27.97 -12.30 3.67
N SER A 2 28.26 -13.48 4.27
CA SER A 2 27.23 -14.53 4.42
C SER A 2 26.05 -14.11 5.30
N HIS A 3 26.34 -13.51 6.46
CA HIS A 3 25.28 -13.10 7.43
C HIS A 3 24.36 -12.01 6.85
N LEU A 4 24.89 -10.93 6.25
CA LEU A 4 24.08 -9.89 5.62
C LEU A 4 23.19 -10.46 4.49
N LYS A 5 23.74 -11.40 3.71
CA LYS A 5 22.97 -12.04 2.64
C LYS A 5 21.80 -12.87 3.18
N GLU A 6 22.02 -13.66 4.23
CA GLU A 6 20.98 -14.47 4.88
C GLU A 6 19.90 -13.55 5.49
N GLU A 7 20.32 -12.49 6.18
CA GLU A 7 19.42 -11.49 6.75
C GLU A 7 18.56 -10.80 5.67
N VAL A 8 19.15 -10.34 4.57
CA VAL A 8 18.43 -9.72 3.46
C VAL A 8 17.47 -10.71 2.79
N GLN A 9 17.90 -11.96 2.59
CA GLN A 9 17.08 -12.99 1.96
C GLN A 9 15.85 -13.37 2.80
N SER A 10 15.93 -13.26 4.12
CA SER A 10 14.80 -13.51 5.02
C SER A 10 13.76 -12.37 5.06
N ARG A 11 14.03 -11.21 4.40
CA ARG A 11 13.07 -10.10 4.37
C ARG A 11 12.04 -10.29 3.27
N LYS A 12 10.77 -10.20 3.64
CA LYS A 12 9.62 -10.22 2.72
C LYS A 12 8.81 -8.96 2.96
N THR A 13 8.79 -8.05 1.98
CA THR A 13 8.11 -6.77 2.11
C THR A 13 7.05 -6.62 1.04
N PHE A 14 5.80 -6.53 1.44
CA PHE A 14 4.68 -6.46 0.49
C PHE A 14 3.61 -5.45 0.89
N ALA A 15 2.91 -4.96 -0.11
CA ALA A 15 1.70 -4.16 0.06
C ALA A 15 0.44 -5.01 -0.17
N ILE A 16 -0.61 -4.74 0.59
CA ILE A 16 -1.92 -5.33 0.33
C ILE A 16 -2.75 -4.34 -0.48
N ILE A 17 -3.17 -4.75 -1.66
CA ILE A 17 -3.96 -3.95 -2.60
C ILE A 17 -5.33 -4.59 -2.83
N SER A 18 -6.37 -3.77 -2.91
CA SER A 18 -7.72 -4.25 -3.20
C SER A 18 -8.67 -3.08 -3.51
N HIS A 19 -9.83 -3.41 -4.03
CA HIS A 19 -10.99 -2.51 -3.97
C HIS A 19 -11.48 -2.36 -2.51
N PRO A 20 -12.10 -1.23 -2.12
CA PRO A 20 -12.76 -1.09 -0.83
C PRO A 20 -13.71 -2.26 -0.53
N ASP A 21 -13.77 -2.70 0.72
CA ASP A 21 -14.59 -3.80 1.22
C ASP A 21 -14.24 -5.22 0.71
N ALA A 22 -13.19 -5.42 -0.09
CA ALA A 22 -12.75 -6.77 -0.50
C ALA A 22 -12.22 -7.63 0.68
N GLY A 23 -11.94 -7.01 1.83
CA GLY A 23 -11.48 -7.68 3.04
C GLY A 23 -9.99 -7.52 3.33
N LYS A 24 -9.38 -6.48 2.76
CA LYS A 24 -7.96 -6.14 2.93
C LYS A 24 -7.55 -6.08 4.41
N THR A 25 -8.19 -5.24 5.20
CA THR A 25 -7.92 -5.09 6.63
C THR A 25 -8.13 -6.39 7.40
N THR A 26 -9.10 -7.22 6.99
CA THR A 26 -9.37 -8.50 7.65
C THR A 26 -8.25 -9.51 7.39
N ILE A 27 -7.72 -9.58 6.16
CA ILE A 27 -6.58 -10.46 5.87
C ILE A 27 -5.32 -9.97 6.57
N THR A 28 -5.09 -8.66 6.63
CA THR A 28 -3.99 -8.07 7.41
C THR A 28 -4.01 -8.52 8.87
N GLU A 29 -5.18 -8.45 9.53
CA GLU A 29 -5.35 -8.91 10.92
C GLU A 29 -5.09 -10.41 11.07
N GLN A 30 -5.47 -11.23 10.11
CA GLN A 30 -5.17 -12.67 10.14
C GLN A 30 -3.66 -12.95 9.98
N LEU A 31 -2.99 -12.24 9.07
CA LEU A 31 -1.54 -12.37 8.92
C LEU A 31 -0.78 -11.97 10.20
N LEU A 32 -1.24 -10.90 10.88
CA LEU A 32 -0.70 -10.51 12.20
C LEU A 32 -0.95 -11.57 13.27
N LEU A 33 -2.09 -12.25 13.22
CA LEU A 33 -2.44 -13.32 14.14
C LEU A 33 -1.54 -14.55 13.95
N TYR A 34 -1.37 -15.01 12.72
CA TYR A 34 -0.49 -16.14 12.39
C TYR A 34 0.98 -15.83 12.69
N GLY A 35 1.43 -14.59 12.46
CA GLY A 35 2.76 -14.12 12.85
C GLY A 35 2.91 -13.87 14.36
N GLY A 36 1.89 -14.18 15.18
CA GLY A 36 1.95 -14.04 16.64
C GLY A 36 2.03 -12.60 17.16
N ALA A 37 1.89 -11.61 16.27
CA ALA A 37 1.98 -10.18 16.63
C ALA A 37 0.73 -9.68 17.37
N ILE A 38 -0.40 -10.35 17.20
CA ILE A 38 -1.64 -10.10 17.95
C ILE A 38 -2.22 -11.40 18.47
N ARG A 39 -2.97 -11.32 19.58
CA ARG A 39 -3.59 -12.50 20.20
C ARG A 39 -4.97 -12.84 19.63
N GLN A 40 -5.59 -11.89 18.93
CA GLN A 40 -6.93 -12.03 18.39
C GLN A 40 -7.14 -11.00 17.27
N ALA A 41 -7.61 -11.45 16.11
CA ALA A 41 -7.91 -10.58 14.98
C ALA A 41 -9.09 -9.63 15.26
N GLY A 42 -8.98 -8.38 14.80
CA GLY A 42 -10.05 -7.39 14.81
C GLY A 42 -10.81 -7.33 13.48
N THR A 43 -11.80 -6.46 13.38
CA THR A 43 -12.56 -6.21 12.15
C THR A 43 -12.81 -4.72 11.94
N VAL A 44 -12.89 -4.27 10.68
CA VAL A 44 -13.21 -2.88 10.31
C VAL A 44 -14.58 -2.44 10.88
N LYS A 45 -15.55 -3.34 10.92
CA LYS A 45 -16.91 -3.09 11.45
C LYS A 45 -17.06 -3.51 12.92
N GLY A 46 -16.11 -3.19 13.76
CA GLY A 46 -16.04 -3.58 15.18
C GLY A 46 -17.24 -3.19 16.07
N LYS A 47 -18.26 -2.50 15.53
CA LYS A 47 -19.48 -2.10 16.29
C LYS A 47 -20.23 -3.27 16.95
N LYS A 48 -20.13 -4.49 16.39
CA LYS A 48 -20.78 -5.69 16.95
C LYS A 48 -19.91 -6.42 17.96
N THR A 49 -18.59 -6.34 17.84
CA THR A 49 -17.61 -7.09 18.67
C THR A 49 -16.85 -6.19 19.65
N GLY A 50 -16.92 -4.87 19.49
CA GLY A 50 -16.16 -3.91 20.30
C GLY A 50 -14.65 -3.90 20.00
N LYS A 51 -14.19 -4.61 18.95
CA LYS A 51 -12.79 -4.71 18.56
C LYS A 51 -12.59 -4.19 17.15
N PHE A 52 -11.75 -3.16 17.02
CA PHE A 52 -11.36 -2.58 15.75
C PHE A 52 -10.02 -3.17 15.27
N ALA A 53 -9.79 -3.14 13.98
CA ALA A 53 -8.55 -3.56 13.38
C ALA A 53 -7.35 -2.71 13.87
N LYS A 54 -6.19 -3.32 14.03
CA LYS A 54 -4.96 -2.63 14.45
C LYS A 54 -4.40 -1.72 13.36
N SER A 55 -4.63 -2.07 12.09
CA SER A 55 -4.27 -1.25 10.93
C SER A 55 -5.03 0.08 10.87
N ASP A 56 -6.28 0.11 11.34
CA ASP A 56 -7.13 1.30 11.35
C ASP A 56 -6.99 2.05 12.68
N TRP A 57 -5.95 2.83 12.81
CA TRP A 57 -5.63 3.53 14.07
C TRP A 57 -6.30 4.90 14.20
N MET A 58 -6.66 5.56 13.09
CA MET A 58 -7.36 6.83 13.12
C MET A 58 -8.84 6.68 13.50
N GLU A 59 -9.35 7.62 14.31
CA GLU A 59 -10.75 7.62 14.70
C GLU A 59 -11.71 7.79 13.51
N ILE A 60 -11.30 8.53 12.47
CA ILE A 60 -12.08 8.70 11.24
C ILE A 60 -12.16 7.39 10.45
N GLU A 61 -11.11 6.57 10.44
CA GLU A 61 -11.09 5.24 9.81
C GLU A 61 -12.09 4.32 10.50
N LYS A 62 -12.07 4.30 11.83
CA LYS A 62 -13.00 3.50 12.65
C LYS A 62 -14.46 3.92 12.49
N GLN A 63 -14.71 5.25 12.42
CA GLN A 63 -16.07 5.78 12.25
C GLN A 63 -16.64 5.49 10.87
N ARG A 64 -15.83 5.56 9.82
CA ARG A 64 -16.26 5.35 8.42
C ARG A 64 -16.11 3.90 7.96
N GLY A 65 -15.25 3.12 8.63
CA GLY A 65 -14.95 1.74 8.26
C GLY A 65 -14.14 1.63 6.97
N ILE A 66 -13.27 2.62 6.70
CA ILE A 66 -12.36 2.65 5.55
C ILE A 66 -10.97 3.09 6.00
N SER A 67 -9.93 2.47 5.46
CA SER A 67 -8.55 2.92 5.66
C SER A 67 -8.26 4.13 4.77
N VAL A 68 -7.73 5.21 5.34
CA VAL A 68 -7.42 6.47 4.65
C VAL A 68 -5.92 6.72 4.51
N THR A 69 -5.10 6.00 5.30
CA THR A 69 -3.64 6.06 5.23
C THR A 69 -3.05 4.66 5.20
N SER A 70 -1.89 4.50 4.56
CA SER A 70 -1.14 3.24 4.68
C SER A 70 -0.60 3.06 6.10
N SER A 71 -0.57 1.82 6.56
CA SER A 71 0.05 1.44 7.82
C SER A 71 1.13 0.38 7.60
N VAL A 72 2.21 0.44 8.39
CA VAL A 72 3.32 -0.49 8.32
C VAL A 72 3.29 -1.35 9.56
N MET A 73 3.33 -2.66 9.38
CA MET A 73 3.35 -3.65 10.46
C MET A 73 4.41 -4.71 10.15
N GLN A 74 4.98 -5.27 11.18
CA GLN A 74 6.06 -6.25 11.07
C GLN A 74 5.71 -7.48 11.89
N VAL A 75 5.99 -8.64 11.33
CA VAL A 75 5.83 -9.93 11.98
C VAL A 75 6.98 -10.85 11.62
N GLU A 76 7.21 -11.85 12.46
CA GLU A 76 8.12 -12.97 12.16
C GLU A 76 7.29 -14.22 11.86
N TYR A 77 7.62 -14.90 10.77
CA TYR A 77 6.95 -16.12 10.40
C TYR A 77 7.93 -17.07 9.70
N ASP A 78 8.05 -18.29 10.20
CA ASP A 78 8.91 -19.35 9.66
C ASP A 78 10.33 -18.85 9.32
N GLY A 79 10.98 -18.16 10.26
CA GLY A 79 12.33 -17.60 10.09
C GLY A 79 12.44 -16.41 9.15
N ASN A 80 11.33 -15.93 8.59
CA ASN A 80 11.29 -14.74 7.75
C ASN A 80 10.79 -13.53 8.53
N HIS A 81 11.38 -12.36 8.24
CA HIS A 81 10.90 -11.06 8.71
C HIS A 81 9.98 -10.45 7.66
N ILE A 82 8.71 -10.35 7.97
CA ILE A 82 7.68 -9.89 7.06
C ILE A 82 7.29 -8.46 7.38
N ASN A 83 7.44 -7.56 6.42
CA ASN A 83 6.94 -6.19 6.46
C ASN A 83 5.64 -6.11 5.67
N ILE A 84 4.53 -5.89 6.36
CA ILE A 84 3.20 -5.75 5.78
C ILE A 84 2.89 -4.27 5.67
N VAL A 85 2.58 -3.80 4.46
CA VAL A 85 2.13 -2.43 4.25
C VAL A 85 0.68 -2.46 3.80
N ASP A 86 -0.23 -2.14 4.72
CA ASP A 86 -1.66 -2.03 4.43
C ASP A 86 -1.93 -0.70 3.75
N THR A 87 -2.48 -0.71 2.53
CA THR A 87 -2.71 0.51 1.72
C THR A 87 -4.15 1.01 1.85
N PRO A 88 -4.42 2.32 1.61
CA PRO A 88 -5.79 2.78 1.48
C PRO A 88 -6.53 2.06 0.36
N GLY A 89 -7.79 1.67 0.60
CA GLY A 89 -8.61 1.04 -0.44
C GLY A 89 -9.31 2.04 -1.36
N HIS A 90 -9.54 3.27 -0.91
CA HIS A 90 -10.30 4.27 -1.63
C HIS A 90 -9.44 5.03 -2.66
N GLU A 91 -9.99 5.27 -3.87
CA GLU A 91 -9.27 5.91 -4.98
C GLU A 91 -8.76 7.33 -4.67
N ASP A 92 -9.43 8.08 -3.80
CA ASP A 92 -8.99 9.41 -3.38
C ASP A 92 -7.60 9.41 -2.71
N PHE A 93 -7.16 8.25 -2.21
CA PHE A 93 -5.84 8.08 -1.57
C PHE A 93 -4.86 7.29 -2.43
N SER A 94 -5.10 7.19 -3.74
CA SER A 94 -4.26 6.43 -4.67
C SER A 94 -2.80 6.91 -4.66
N GLU A 95 -2.52 8.20 -4.47
CA GLU A 95 -1.16 8.72 -4.39
C GLU A 95 -0.36 8.10 -3.22
N ASP A 96 -0.97 7.94 -2.04
CA ASP A 96 -0.35 7.25 -0.90
C ASP A 96 -0.10 5.76 -1.23
N THR A 97 -1.07 5.11 -1.89
CA THR A 97 -0.93 3.73 -2.34
C THR A 97 0.23 3.58 -3.33
N TYR A 98 0.35 4.44 -4.33
CA TYR A 98 1.42 4.36 -5.32
C TYR A 98 2.80 4.62 -4.71
N ARG A 99 2.93 5.58 -3.78
CA ARG A 99 4.18 5.81 -3.05
C ARG A 99 4.57 4.58 -2.21
N THR A 100 3.58 3.95 -1.59
CA THR A 100 3.76 2.73 -0.82
C THR A 100 4.24 1.57 -1.69
N LEU A 101 3.68 1.40 -2.90
CA LEU A 101 4.09 0.36 -3.85
C LEU A 101 5.56 0.52 -4.29
N MET A 102 6.13 1.72 -4.27
CA MET A 102 7.57 1.93 -4.50
C MET A 102 8.45 1.35 -3.39
N ALA A 103 7.91 1.24 -2.18
CA ALA A 103 8.66 0.78 -1.00
C ALA A 103 8.60 -0.74 -0.78
N VAL A 104 7.88 -1.49 -1.61
CA VAL A 104 7.70 -2.95 -1.44
C VAL A 104 8.37 -3.75 -2.56
N ASP A 105 8.48 -5.05 -2.37
CA ASP A 105 9.08 -5.98 -3.33
C ASP A 105 8.04 -6.91 -3.97
N SER A 106 6.84 -7.01 -3.39
CA SER A 106 5.69 -7.75 -3.93
C SER A 106 4.37 -7.12 -3.48
N ALA A 107 3.26 -7.58 -4.04
CA ALA A 107 1.92 -7.16 -3.66
C ALA A 107 1.01 -8.36 -3.45
N VAL A 108 0.10 -8.25 -2.49
CA VAL A 108 -1.00 -9.18 -2.28
C VAL A 108 -2.29 -8.51 -2.75
N MET A 109 -2.88 -9.05 -3.80
CA MET A 109 -4.12 -8.56 -4.38
C MET A 109 -5.29 -9.33 -3.79
N VAL A 110 -6.19 -8.63 -3.07
CA VAL A 110 -7.37 -9.24 -2.45
C VAL A 110 -8.60 -8.95 -3.30
N ILE A 111 -9.29 -10.02 -3.71
CA ILE A 111 -10.50 -9.96 -4.55
C ILE A 111 -11.68 -10.54 -3.79
N ASP A 112 -12.83 -9.89 -3.86
CA ASP A 112 -14.11 -10.41 -3.35
C ASP A 112 -14.66 -11.48 -4.32
N SER A 113 -14.86 -12.71 -3.85
CA SER A 113 -15.34 -13.83 -4.68
C SER A 113 -16.69 -13.58 -5.36
N ALA A 114 -17.54 -12.74 -4.77
CA ALA A 114 -18.85 -12.39 -5.33
C ALA A 114 -18.77 -11.28 -6.40
N LYS A 115 -17.77 -10.40 -6.30
CA LYS A 115 -17.66 -9.22 -7.16
C LYS A 115 -16.65 -9.37 -8.30
N GLY A 116 -15.59 -10.19 -8.12
CA GLY A 116 -14.50 -10.32 -9.06
C GLY A 116 -13.60 -9.09 -9.10
N ILE A 117 -13.07 -8.76 -10.27
CA ILE A 117 -12.13 -7.66 -10.47
C ILE A 117 -12.89 -6.33 -10.57
N GLU A 118 -12.74 -5.50 -9.54
CA GLU A 118 -13.36 -4.17 -9.47
C GLU A 118 -12.38 -3.09 -10.03
N PRO A 119 -12.89 -1.91 -10.46
CA PRO A 119 -12.08 -0.91 -11.16
C PRO A 119 -10.82 -0.46 -10.41
N GLN A 120 -10.89 -0.31 -9.09
CA GLN A 120 -9.72 0.09 -8.30
C GLN A 120 -8.65 -1.01 -8.25
N THR A 121 -9.06 -2.28 -8.17
CA THR A 121 -8.14 -3.43 -8.24
C THR A 121 -7.37 -3.42 -9.55
N LYS A 122 -8.06 -3.18 -10.68
CA LYS A 122 -7.44 -3.10 -12.00
C LYS A 122 -6.40 -1.97 -12.09
N LYS A 123 -6.74 -0.77 -11.62
CA LYS A 123 -5.81 0.37 -11.59
C LYS A 123 -4.54 0.07 -10.79
N LEU A 124 -4.69 -0.56 -9.61
CA LEU A 124 -3.56 -0.91 -8.75
C LEU A 124 -2.71 -2.03 -9.35
N PHE A 125 -3.35 -3.00 -10.00
CA PHE A 125 -2.66 -4.04 -10.76
C PHE A 125 -1.81 -3.45 -11.89
N GLU A 126 -2.35 -2.53 -12.69
CA GLU A 126 -1.63 -1.87 -13.78
C GLU A 126 -0.35 -1.17 -13.27
N VAL A 127 -0.41 -0.54 -12.10
CA VAL A 127 0.77 0.07 -11.47
C VAL A 127 1.81 -0.96 -11.05
N CYS A 128 1.39 -2.06 -10.42
CA CYS A 128 2.29 -3.15 -10.04
C CYS A 128 2.95 -3.75 -11.29
N SER A 129 2.19 -4.02 -12.34
CA SER A 129 2.68 -4.56 -13.61
C SER A 129 3.69 -3.64 -14.29
N MET A 130 3.39 -2.33 -14.40
CA MET A 130 4.34 -1.34 -14.97
C MET A 130 5.66 -1.25 -14.20
N ARG A 131 5.63 -1.56 -12.91
CA ARG A 131 6.82 -1.53 -12.04
C ARG A 131 7.50 -2.89 -11.88
N GLY A 132 6.96 -3.94 -12.51
CA GLY A 132 7.48 -5.30 -12.38
C GLY A 132 7.38 -5.87 -10.97
N ILE A 133 6.36 -5.45 -10.20
CA ILE A 133 6.11 -5.92 -8.83
C ILE A 133 5.34 -7.24 -8.92
N PRO A 134 5.88 -8.37 -8.44
CA PRO A 134 5.16 -9.65 -8.40
C PRO A 134 3.89 -9.57 -7.57
N ILE A 135 2.84 -10.25 -8.02
CA ILE A 135 1.51 -10.22 -7.41
C ILE A 135 1.10 -11.62 -6.99
N PHE A 136 0.62 -11.72 -5.76
CA PHE A 136 -0.04 -12.91 -5.18
C PHE A 136 -1.52 -12.58 -5.03
N THR A 137 -2.40 -13.41 -5.57
CA THR A 137 -3.85 -13.14 -5.55
C THR A 137 -4.54 -13.97 -4.49
N PHE A 138 -5.34 -13.31 -3.63
CA PHE A 138 -6.18 -13.96 -2.64
C PHE A 138 -7.66 -13.68 -2.94
N ILE A 139 -8.40 -14.70 -3.40
CA ILE A 139 -9.85 -14.66 -3.63
C ILE A 139 -10.55 -14.94 -2.32
N ASN A 140 -11.11 -13.89 -1.75
CA ASN A 140 -11.60 -13.82 -0.38
C ASN A 140 -13.13 -13.99 -0.29
N LYS A 141 -13.61 -14.27 0.91
CA LYS A 141 -15.03 -14.35 1.31
C LYS A 141 -15.75 -15.61 0.84
N LEU A 142 -15.06 -16.74 0.78
CA LEU A 142 -15.70 -18.03 0.51
C LEU A 142 -16.68 -18.48 1.61
N ASP A 143 -16.70 -17.79 2.76
CA ASP A 143 -17.76 -17.93 3.78
C ASP A 143 -19.14 -17.47 3.29
N ARG A 144 -19.24 -16.94 2.07
CA ARG A 144 -20.46 -16.47 1.41
C ARG A 144 -20.56 -17.05 0.01
N ASP A 145 -21.78 -17.01 -0.54
CA ASP A 145 -21.99 -17.36 -1.94
C ASP A 145 -21.25 -16.36 -2.84
N GLY A 146 -20.48 -16.86 -3.79
CA GLY A 146 -19.68 -16.11 -4.73
C GLY A 146 -19.92 -16.58 -6.17
N ARG A 147 -19.07 -16.08 -7.08
CA ARG A 147 -19.05 -16.50 -8.48
C ARG A 147 -18.28 -17.84 -8.60
N GLU A 148 -18.50 -18.53 -9.69
CA GLU A 148 -17.82 -19.78 -9.98
C GLU A 148 -16.29 -19.57 -10.04
N PRO A 149 -15.48 -20.42 -9.38
CA PRO A 149 -14.04 -20.26 -9.30
C PRO A 149 -13.35 -20.21 -10.67
N LEU A 150 -13.79 -21.02 -11.64
CA LEU A 150 -13.25 -21.00 -13.01
C LEU A 150 -13.49 -19.67 -13.71
N GLU A 151 -14.66 -19.05 -13.51
CA GLU A 151 -14.95 -17.72 -14.05
C GLU A 151 -14.04 -16.65 -13.46
N LEU A 152 -13.72 -16.74 -12.16
CA LEU A 152 -12.82 -15.80 -11.49
C LEU A 152 -11.38 -15.91 -11.99
N ILE A 153 -10.89 -17.13 -12.25
CA ILE A 153 -9.58 -17.35 -12.86
C ILE A 153 -9.56 -16.79 -14.30
N ALA A 154 -10.56 -17.10 -15.11
CA ALA A 154 -10.66 -16.58 -16.48
C ALA A 154 -10.71 -15.04 -16.50
N GLU A 155 -11.45 -14.42 -15.58
CA GLU A 155 -11.50 -12.97 -15.45
C GLU A 155 -10.14 -12.34 -15.07
N LEU A 156 -9.37 -12.99 -14.19
CA LEU A 156 -8.01 -12.57 -13.86
C LEU A 156 -7.14 -12.50 -15.11
N GLU A 157 -7.16 -13.55 -15.92
CA GLU A 157 -6.35 -13.64 -17.14
C GLU A 157 -6.81 -12.67 -18.23
N GLU A 158 -8.12 -12.56 -18.45
CA GLU A 158 -8.69 -11.70 -19.51
C GLU A 158 -8.56 -10.20 -19.15
N VAL A 159 -8.90 -9.83 -17.91
CA VAL A 159 -8.98 -8.41 -17.52
C VAL A 159 -7.62 -7.82 -17.16
N LEU A 160 -6.76 -8.62 -16.52
CA LEU A 160 -5.44 -8.17 -16.07
C LEU A 160 -4.31 -8.55 -17.04
N GLY A 161 -4.51 -9.56 -17.88
CA GLY A 161 -3.49 -10.01 -18.83
C GLY A 161 -2.28 -10.67 -18.16
N ILE A 162 -2.51 -11.36 -17.03
CA ILE A 162 -1.49 -12.09 -16.27
C ILE A 162 -1.88 -13.57 -16.21
N ASP A 163 -0.91 -14.47 -16.39
CA ASP A 163 -1.14 -15.91 -16.18
C ASP A 163 -1.54 -16.16 -14.72
N ALA A 164 -2.51 -17.04 -14.47
CA ALA A 164 -2.96 -17.43 -13.14
C ALA A 164 -2.68 -18.91 -12.87
N TYR A 165 -2.16 -19.22 -11.68
CA TYR A 165 -2.00 -20.60 -11.21
C TYR A 165 -2.72 -20.77 -9.88
N PRO A 166 -3.82 -21.55 -9.83
CA PRO A 166 -4.52 -21.86 -8.59
C PRO A 166 -3.68 -22.76 -7.70
N MET A 167 -3.31 -22.27 -6.53
CA MET A 167 -2.57 -23.04 -5.51
C MET A 167 -3.49 -23.99 -4.76
N ASN A 168 -4.72 -23.58 -4.54
CA ASN A 168 -5.78 -24.36 -3.92
C ASN A 168 -7.11 -24.16 -4.68
N TRP A 169 -8.09 -25.03 -4.40
CA TRP A 169 -9.41 -25.01 -5.03
C TRP A 169 -10.52 -25.18 -4.01
N PRO A 170 -11.61 -24.39 -4.05
CA PRO A 170 -12.66 -24.50 -3.06
C PRO A 170 -13.57 -25.70 -3.28
N MET A 171 -13.89 -26.41 -2.22
CA MET A 171 -14.92 -27.43 -2.16
C MET A 171 -16.24 -26.81 -1.69
N GLY A 172 -16.94 -26.15 -2.61
CA GLY A 172 -18.14 -25.38 -2.34
C GLY A 172 -17.88 -23.95 -1.85
N MET A 173 -18.96 -23.20 -1.53
CA MET A 173 -18.92 -21.83 -1.03
C MET A 173 -20.10 -21.57 -0.08
N GLY A 174 -20.02 -20.50 0.73
CA GLY A 174 -21.08 -20.11 1.64
C GLY A 174 -21.42 -21.21 2.64
N LYS A 175 -22.68 -21.56 2.72
CA LYS A 175 -23.16 -22.60 3.66
C LYS A 175 -22.74 -24.04 3.27
N THR A 176 -22.36 -24.24 2.03
CA THR A 176 -21.91 -25.55 1.51
C THR A 176 -20.41 -25.71 1.50
N PHE A 177 -19.67 -24.71 1.97
CA PHE A 177 -18.23 -24.72 1.98
C PHE A 177 -17.69 -25.81 2.91
N LEU A 178 -17.05 -26.83 2.33
CA LEU A 178 -16.47 -27.96 3.05
C LEU A 178 -15.01 -27.72 3.42
N GLY A 179 -14.26 -27.01 2.54
CA GLY A 179 -12.84 -26.80 2.72
C GLY A 179 -12.14 -26.46 1.40
N LEU A 180 -10.82 -26.62 1.39
CA LEU A 180 -9.96 -26.38 0.23
C LEU A 180 -9.21 -27.64 -0.17
N TYR A 181 -9.19 -27.90 -1.47
CA TYR A 181 -8.31 -28.87 -2.10
C TYR A 181 -7.01 -28.14 -2.49
N ASP A 182 -5.95 -28.36 -1.72
CA ASP A 182 -4.64 -27.73 -1.92
C ASP A 182 -3.90 -28.47 -3.03
N ILE A 183 -3.92 -27.91 -4.23
CA ILE A 183 -3.35 -28.48 -5.45
C ILE A 183 -1.83 -28.55 -5.33
N TYR A 184 -1.21 -27.50 -4.82
CA TYR A 184 0.24 -27.38 -4.74
C TYR A 184 0.85 -28.32 -3.69
N ASN A 185 0.33 -28.30 -2.45
CA ASN A 185 0.84 -29.12 -1.36
C ASN A 185 0.25 -30.54 -1.34
N LYS A 186 -0.66 -30.86 -2.25
CA LYS A 186 -1.32 -32.19 -2.35
C LYS A 186 -1.96 -32.61 -1.03
N ARG A 187 -2.86 -31.80 -0.53
CA ARG A 187 -3.59 -32.03 0.72
C ARG A 187 -4.99 -31.41 0.67
N VAL A 188 -5.86 -31.80 1.56
CA VAL A 188 -7.18 -31.17 1.79
C VAL A 188 -7.16 -30.47 3.12
N GLU A 189 -7.62 -29.22 3.17
CA GLU A 189 -7.87 -28.46 4.37
C GLU A 189 -9.39 -28.41 4.63
N LEU A 190 -9.86 -28.99 5.74
CA LEU A 190 -11.29 -29.06 6.05
C LEU A 190 -11.73 -27.89 6.92
N MET A 191 -12.90 -27.30 6.59
CA MET A 191 -13.49 -26.21 7.38
C MET A 191 -13.95 -26.68 8.77
N HIS A 192 -14.41 -27.94 8.86
CA HIS A 192 -14.82 -28.59 10.09
C HIS A 192 -14.23 -29.99 10.11
N PRO A 193 -13.07 -30.21 10.75
CA PRO A 193 -12.50 -31.54 10.92
C PRO A 193 -13.52 -32.47 11.62
N GLU A 194 -13.56 -33.73 11.23
CA GLU A 194 -14.40 -34.73 11.93
C GLU A 194 -13.93 -34.88 13.39
N GLU A 195 -14.86 -35.14 14.33
CA GLU A 195 -14.63 -35.09 15.80
C GLU A 195 -13.44 -35.94 16.33
N ASN A 196 -12.85 -36.79 15.50
CA ASN A 196 -11.74 -37.66 15.87
C ASN A 196 -10.42 -37.35 15.15
N ASP A 197 -10.34 -36.27 14.37
CA ASP A 197 -9.14 -35.93 13.62
C ASP A 197 -8.55 -34.62 14.14
N ASP A 198 -7.38 -34.73 14.79
CA ASP A 198 -6.62 -33.56 15.26
C ASP A 198 -5.87 -32.86 14.12
N ASN A 199 -6.01 -33.34 12.85
CA ASN A 199 -5.30 -32.82 11.71
C ASN A 199 -6.24 -31.96 10.85
N ASP A 200 -5.96 -30.66 10.76
CA ASP A 200 -6.62 -29.74 9.86
C ASP A 200 -6.31 -30.04 8.38
N PHE A 201 -5.23 -30.79 8.09
CA PHE A 201 -4.74 -31.12 6.77
C PHE A 201 -4.67 -32.61 6.53
N LEU A 202 -5.34 -33.11 5.48
CA LEU A 202 -5.34 -34.49 5.07
C LEU A 202 -4.53 -34.67 3.78
N PRO A 203 -3.46 -35.49 3.74
CA PRO A 203 -2.65 -35.66 2.53
C PRO A 203 -3.41 -36.40 1.43
N LEU A 204 -3.11 -36.06 0.17
CA LEU A 204 -3.61 -36.76 -1.00
C LEU A 204 -2.67 -37.91 -1.38
N ASN A 205 -3.26 -38.99 -1.84
CA ASN A 205 -2.55 -40.12 -2.45
C ASN A 205 -2.16 -39.84 -3.93
N GLU A 206 -1.59 -40.83 -4.63
CA GLU A 206 -1.17 -40.70 -6.04
C GLU A 206 -2.33 -40.41 -6.99
N ASP A 207 -3.55 -40.84 -6.66
CA ASP A 207 -4.76 -40.61 -7.44
C ASP A 207 -5.40 -39.24 -7.19
N GLY A 208 -4.83 -38.46 -6.29
CA GLY A 208 -5.35 -37.13 -5.90
C GLY A 208 -6.51 -37.20 -4.91
N GLU A 209 -6.68 -38.29 -4.22
CA GLU A 209 -7.73 -38.50 -3.23
C GLU A 209 -7.17 -38.60 -1.80
N VAL A 210 -7.98 -38.25 -0.81
CA VAL A 210 -7.67 -38.51 0.59
C VAL A 210 -7.89 -39.97 0.93
N ASP A 211 -6.91 -40.63 1.59
CA ASP A 211 -7.07 -42.00 2.06
C ASP A 211 -7.97 -42.04 3.31
N GLY A 212 -8.73 -43.11 3.47
CA GLY A 212 -9.64 -43.30 4.59
C GLY A 212 -11.11 -43.09 4.23
N ASP A 213 -11.97 -43.40 5.19
CA ASP A 213 -13.43 -43.29 5.07
C ASP A 213 -13.92 -42.04 5.80
N TYR A 214 -13.94 -40.91 5.07
CA TYR A 214 -14.40 -39.61 5.58
C TYR A 214 -15.75 -39.27 4.98
N ALA A 215 -16.64 -38.68 5.78
CA ALA A 215 -18.00 -38.32 5.34
C ALA A 215 -18.00 -37.29 4.19
N PHE A 216 -17.04 -36.35 4.16
CA PHE A 216 -16.94 -35.35 3.10
C PHE A 216 -16.64 -35.95 1.73
N LYS A 217 -16.02 -37.12 1.64
CA LYS A 217 -15.71 -37.84 0.38
C LYS A 217 -16.98 -38.27 -0.38
N GLN A 218 -18.09 -38.41 0.32
CA GLN A 218 -19.39 -38.71 -0.29
C GLN A 218 -20.06 -37.48 -0.91
N SER A 219 -19.51 -36.26 -0.69
CA SER A 219 -20.02 -35.03 -1.26
C SER A 219 -19.65 -34.88 -2.73
N THR A 220 -20.60 -34.48 -3.55
CA THR A 220 -20.36 -34.08 -4.95
C THR A 220 -19.39 -32.92 -5.08
N LEU A 221 -19.27 -32.07 -4.05
CA LEU A 221 -18.33 -30.95 -4.02
C LEU A 221 -16.87 -31.40 -3.96
N TYR A 222 -16.59 -32.49 -3.24
CA TYR A 222 -15.25 -33.09 -3.21
C TYR A 222 -14.87 -33.69 -4.57
N SER A 223 -15.78 -34.50 -5.17
CA SER A 223 -15.54 -35.07 -6.49
C SER A 223 -15.36 -34.00 -7.56
N GLN A 224 -16.18 -32.94 -7.52
CA GLN A 224 -16.04 -31.79 -8.44
C GLN A 224 -14.71 -31.08 -8.28
N ALA A 225 -14.24 -30.87 -7.05
CA ALA A 225 -12.96 -30.22 -6.81
C ALA A 225 -11.78 -31.03 -7.35
N ILE A 226 -11.83 -32.37 -7.29
CA ILE A 226 -10.82 -33.25 -7.91
C ILE A 226 -10.86 -33.10 -9.44
N GLU A 227 -12.04 -33.16 -10.05
CA GLU A 227 -12.21 -33.02 -11.51
C GLU A 227 -11.70 -31.64 -11.98
N ASP A 228 -12.07 -30.55 -11.28
CA ASP A 228 -11.63 -29.21 -11.61
C ASP A 228 -10.11 -29.06 -11.44
N ALA A 229 -9.52 -29.61 -10.35
CA ALA A 229 -8.08 -29.58 -10.13
C ALA A 229 -7.32 -30.35 -11.24
N GLN A 230 -7.82 -31.49 -11.66
CA GLN A 230 -7.24 -32.27 -12.79
C GLN A 230 -7.31 -31.46 -14.09
N LEU A 231 -8.45 -30.85 -14.40
CA LEU A 231 -8.62 -29.98 -15.56
C LEU A 231 -7.62 -28.83 -15.56
N LEU A 232 -7.46 -28.16 -14.40
CA LEU A 232 -6.53 -27.05 -14.23
C LEU A 232 -5.07 -27.47 -14.41
N LEU A 233 -4.69 -28.65 -13.93
CA LEU A 233 -3.35 -29.21 -14.12
C LEU A 233 -3.06 -29.62 -15.57
N GLU A 234 -4.08 -30.08 -16.31
CA GLU A 234 -3.93 -30.52 -17.71
C GLU A 234 -4.02 -29.38 -18.73
N ALA A 235 -4.92 -28.41 -18.51
CA ALA A 235 -5.27 -27.38 -19.47
C ALA A 235 -4.92 -25.95 -19.01
N GLY A 236 -4.60 -25.75 -17.73
CA GLY A 236 -4.24 -24.45 -17.17
C GLY A 236 -2.76 -24.10 -17.35
N ASN A 237 -2.36 -22.99 -16.74
CA ASN A 237 -0.95 -22.58 -16.72
C ASN A 237 -0.13 -23.51 -15.82
N ALA A 238 1.10 -23.82 -16.23
CA ALA A 238 2.04 -24.55 -15.38
C ALA A 238 2.57 -23.64 -14.26
N PHE A 239 2.84 -24.23 -13.08
CA PHE A 239 3.53 -23.52 -12.01
C PHE A 239 4.96 -23.16 -12.45
N ASP A 240 5.34 -21.89 -12.29
CA ASP A 240 6.61 -21.37 -12.75
C ASP A 240 7.08 -20.23 -11.84
N GLU A 241 8.07 -20.53 -10.98
CA GLU A 241 8.63 -19.59 -10.03
C GLU A 241 9.31 -18.38 -10.70
N GLU A 242 9.95 -18.57 -11.87
CA GLU A 242 10.59 -17.48 -12.59
C GLU A 242 9.54 -16.50 -13.14
N LYS A 243 8.41 -17.02 -13.63
CA LYS A 243 7.29 -16.18 -14.06
C LYS A 243 6.64 -15.45 -12.88
N ILE A 244 6.53 -16.08 -11.71
CA ILE A 244 6.03 -15.43 -10.47
C ILE A 244 6.95 -14.27 -10.10
N ALA A 245 8.26 -14.53 -10.00
CA ALA A 245 9.24 -13.50 -9.66
C ALA A 245 9.30 -12.35 -10.69
N ALA A 246 9.00 -12.64 -11.96
CA ALA A 246 8.94 -11.66 -13.04
C ALA A 246 7.59 -10.90 -13.11
N GLY A 247 6.61 -11.20 -12.25
CA GLY A 247 5.27 -10.62 -12.27
C GLY A 247 4.43 -10.98 -13.49
N LYS A 248 4.72 -12.14 -14.12
CA LYS A 248 4.00 -12.65 -15.31
C LYS A 248 2.98 -13.74 -14.99
N LEU A 249 3.10 -14.35 -13.81
CA LEU A 249 2.18 -15.34 -13.29
C LEU A 249 1.83 -14.98 -11.86
N THR A 250 0.54 -15.04 -11.51
CA THR A 250 0.09 -14.86 -10.14
C THR A 250 -0.33 -16.19 -9.54
N PRO A 251 0.25 -16.61 -8.39
CA PRO A 251 -0.32 -17.70 -7.60
C PRO A 251 -1.66 -17.23 -7.02
N VAL A 252 -2.70 -18.04 -7.19
CA VAL A 252 -4.07 -17.73 -6.76
C VAL A 252 -4.47 -18.61 -5.60
N PHE A 253 -4.92 -17.98 -4.52
CA PHE A 253 -5.40 -18.63 -3.30
C PHE A 253 -6.87 -18.29 -3.09
N PHE A 254 -7.67 -19.30 -2.80
CA PHE A 254 -9.05 -19.15 -2.36
C PHE A 254 -9.12 -19.28 -0.86
N GLY A 255 -9.97 -18.47 -0.20
CA GLY A 255 -10.12 -18.55 1.25
C GLY A 255 -11.14 -17.58 1.83
N SER A 256 -11.17 -17.51 3.15
CA SER A 256 -11.98 -16.55 3.91
C SER A 256 -11.14 -15.92 5.01
N ALA A 257 -10.78 -14.65 4.81
CA ALA A 257 -10.06 -13.89 5.82
C ALA A 257 -10.89 -13.72 7.12
N LEU A 258 -12.23 -13.74 7.03
CA LEU A 258 -13.09 -13.59 8.20
C LEU A 258 -12.98 -14.79 9.16
N THR A 259 -12.88 -15.98 8.61
CA THR A 259 -12.73 -17.24 9.37
C THR A 259 -11.29 -17.65 9.60
N GLY A 260 -10.34 -16.99 8.91
CA GLY A 260 -8.91 -17.35 8.89
C GLY A 260 -8.57 -18.50 7.95
N PHE A 261 -9.56 -19.03 7.22
CA PHE A 261 -9.43 -20.23 6.42
C PHE A 261 -8.67 -20.00 5.13
N GLY A 262 -7.72 -20.88 4.81
CA GLY A 262 -6.82 -20.76 3.65
C GLY A 262 -5.72 -19.69 3.82
N VAL A 263 -5.70 -18.94 4.93
CA VAL A 263 -4.71 -17.87 5.15
C VAL A 263 -3.36 -18.44 5.53
N GLN A 264 -3.30 -19.54 6.29
CA GLN A 264 -2.05 -20.19 6.63
C GLN A 264 -1.39 -20.76 5.36
N THR A 265 -2.13 -21.51 4.54
CA THR A 265 -1.64 -22.05 3.26
C THR A 265 -1.13 -20.93 2.34
N PHE A 266 -1.82 -19.78 2.31
CA PHE A 266 -1.35 -18.60 1.60
C PHE A 266 -0.01 -18.09 2.17
N LEU A 267 0.09 -17.95 3.48
CA LEU A 267 1.28 -17.39 4.13
C LEU A 267 2.51 -18.29 3.97
N ASP A 268 2.33 -19.62 4.10
CA ASP A 268 3.37 -20.63 3.85
C ASP A 268 3.95 -20.47 2.43
N ALA A 269 3.09 -20.50 1.42
CA ALA A 269 3.50 -20.34 0.03
C ALA A 269 4.07 -18.93 -0.27
N PHE A 270 3.54 -17.91 0.41
CA PHE A 270 4.04 -16.54 0.23
C PHE A 270 5.50 -16.41 0.69
N VAL A 271 5.87 -16.95 1.84
CA VAL A 271 7.27 -16.86 2.32
C VAL A 271 8.23 -17.65 1.45
N ASP A 272 7.76 -18.74 0.82
CA ASP A 272 8.56 -19.54 -0.11
C ASP A 272 8.80 -18.83 -1.45
N PHE A 273 7.77 -18.23 -2.05
CA PHE A 273 7.81 -17.71 -3.43
C PHE A 273 7.94 -16.20 -3.54
N ALA A 274 7.64 -15.43 -2.48
CA ALA A 274 7.80 -13.99 -2.53
C ALA A 274 9.29 -13.62 -2.67
N PRO A 275 9.62 -12.66 -3.54
CA PRO A 275 11.00 -12.26 -3.76
C PRO A 275 11.61 -11.67 -2.50
N SER A 276 12.90 -11.89 -2.34
CA SER A 276 13.74 -11.10 -1.42
C SER A 276 13.91 -9.68 -1.96
N PRO A 277 14.39 -8.73 -1.14
CA PRO A 277 14.58 -7.35 -1.57
C PRO A 277 15.33 -7.23 -2.89
N SER A 278 14.73 -6.50 -3.82
CA SER A 278 15.27 -6.27 -5.16
C SER A 278 16.12 -5.00 -5.24
N ALA A 279 17.03 -4.94 -6.19
CA ALA A 279 17.80 -3.74 -6.49
C ALA A 279 16.86 -2.58 -6.87
N LYS A 280 17.12 -1.40 -6.30
CA LYS A 280 16.33 -0.18 -6.57
C LYS A 280 17.10 0.74 -7.51
N LYS A 281 16.36 1.34 -8.46
CA LYS A 281 16.95 2.20 -9.48
C LYS A 281 17.13 3.63 -8.98
N THR A 282 18.27 4.21 -9.32
CA THR A 282 18.57 5.62 -9.07
C THR A 282 18.06 6.49 -10.21
N GLU A 283 17.99 7.80 -9.98
CA GLU A 283 17.65 8.80 -11.00
C GLU A 283 18.63 8.77 -12.20
N SER A 284 19.90 8.41 -11.97
CA SER A 284 20.90 8.20 -13.04
C SER A 284 20.71 6.89 -13.82
N GLY A 285 19.79 6.01 -13.40
CA GLY A 285 19.55 4.71 -14.01
C GLY A 285 20.41 3.56 -13.46
N GLU A 286 21.29 3.83 -12.50
CA GLU A 286 22.09 2.79 -11.83
C GLU A 286 21.22 1.99 -10.86
N LEU A 287 21.55 0.70 -10.70
CA LEU A 287 20.88 -0.19 -9.76
C LEU A 287 21.68 -0.27 -8.45
N VAL A 288 21.05 0.02 -7.33
CA VAL A 288 21.60 -0.15 -5.99
C VAL A 288 21.31 -1.58 -5.52
N ASP A 289 22.36 -2.40 -5.41
CA ASP A 289 22.25 -3.78 -4.94
C ASP A 289 21.94 -3.80 -3.42
N PRO A 290 20.94 -4.56 -2.96
CA PRO A 290 20.62 -4.71 -1.55
C PRO A 290 21.80 -5.18 -0.67
N LEU A 291 22.75 -5.91 -1.24
CA LEU A 291 23.91 -6.46 -0.54
C LEU A 291 25.11 -5.51 -0.47
N GLN A 292 25.02 -4.28 -1.00
CA GLN A 292 26.07 -3.28 -0.84
C GLN A 292 26.26 -2.92 0.64
N GLU A 293 27.50 -2.66 1.04
CA GLU A 293 27.83 -2.26 2.42
C GLU A 293 27.32 -0.86 2.79
N GLN A 294 27.23 0.04 1.79
CA GLN A 294 26.73 1.39 2.02
C GLN A 294 25.26 1.37 2.37
N PHE A 295 24.91 1.93 3.52
CA PHE A 295 23.49 2.15 3.87
C PHE A 295 22.87 3.17 2.95
N THR A 296 21.74 2.81 2.33
CA THR A 296 20.88 3.71 1.56
C THR A 296 19.42 3.42 1.83
N GLY A 297 18.59 4.45 1.72
CA GLY A 297 17.15 4.30 1.82
C GLY A 297 16.43 5.54 1.31
N PHE A 298 15.12 5.43 1.13
CA PHE A 298 14.29 6.58 0.76
C PHE A 298 13.04 6.68 1.64
N ILE A 299 12.58 7.91 1.80
CA ILE A 299 11.40 8.23 2.61
C ILE A 299 10.18 8.21 1.70
N PHE A 300 9.29 7.24 1.92
CA PHE A 300 8.07 7.10 1.11
C PHE A 300 6.83 7.65 1.80
N LYS A 301 6.88 7.84 3.13
CA LYS A 301 5.76 8.31 3.93
C LYS A 301 6.25 9.14 5.12
N ILE A 302 5.48 10.16 5.46
CA ILE A 302 5.64 10.92 6.71
C ILE A 302 4.28 10.97 7.40
N GLN A 303 4.28 10.81 8.72
CA GLN A 303 3.07 10.85 9.52
C GLN A 303 3.32 11.58 10.84
N ALA A 304 2.46 12.57 11.16
CA ALA A 304 2.47 13.29 12.41
C ALA A 304 1.35 12.79 13.34
N ASN A 305 1.50 13.09 14.63
CA ASN A 305 0.47 12.90 15.66
C ASN A 305 -0.09 11.46 15.75
N MET A 306 0.71 10.44 15.45
CA MET A 306 0.30 9.03 15.62
C MET A 306 -0.05 8.71 17.08
N ASN A 307 0.55 9.42 18.04
CA ASN A 307 0.17 9.39 19.44
C ASN A 307 -0.44 10.76 19.83
N PRO A 308 -1.74 10.81 20.20
CA PRO A 308 -2.38 12.08 20.61
C PRO A 308 -1.73 12.74 21.83
N ALA A 309 -1.06 11.97 22.69
CA ALA A 309 -0.36 12.46 23.87
C ALA A 309 1.02 13.07 23.56
N HIS A 310 1.60 12.69 22.43
CA HIS A 310 2.92 13.17 21.99
C HIS A 310 2.80 13.68 20.56
N ARG A 311 3.17 14.94 20.34
CA ARG A 311 3.20 15.53 18.99
C ARG A 311 4.45 15.06 18.25
N ASP A 312 4.51 13.76 17.98
CA ASP A 312 5.58 13.12 17.23
C ASP A 312 5.32 13.22 15.71
N ARG A 313 6.40 13.24 14.96
CA ARG A 313 6.41 13.12 13.52
C ARG A 313 7.38 12.01 13.17
N ILE A 314 6.94 11.07 12.34
CA ILE A 314 7.71 9.90 11.93
C ILE A 314 7.84 9.89 10.41
N ALA A 315 9.07 9.77 9.94
CA ALA A 315 9.39 9.50 8.54
C ALA A 315 9.63 7.99 8.36
N PHE A 316 8.90 7.36 7.46
CA PHE A 316 9.03 5.95 7.14
C PHE A 316 10.04 5.79 6.01
N VAL A 317 11.08 5.02 6.30
CA VAL A 317 12.19 4.76 5.40
C VAL A 317 12.18 3.32 4.93
N ARG A 318 12.18 3.11 3.63
CA ARG A 318 12.55 1.83 3.04
C ARG A 318 14.07 1.77 2.94
N ILE A 319 14.69 0.76 3.56
CA ILE A 319 16.12 0.48 3.43
C ILE A 319 16.34 -0.26 2.11
N CYS A 320 17.24 0.26 1.26
CA CYS A 320 17.52 -0.28 -0.06
C CYS A 320 18.84 -1.04 -0.12
N SER A 321 19.83 -0.68 0.71
CA SER A 321 21.09 -1.39 0.82
C SER A 321 21.77 -1.16 2.17
N GLY A 322 22.69 -2.03 2.50
CA GLY A 322 23.50 -1.97 3.72
C GLY A 322 22.70 -2.28 4.98
N GLU A 323 23.29 -1.95 6.11
CA GLU A 323 22.74 -2.22 7.44
C GLU A 323 22.59 -0.91 8.21
N PHE A 324 21.40 -0.74 8.82
CA PHE A 324 21.15 0.32 9.79
C PHE A 324 21.66 -0.10 11.17
N THR A 325 22.39 0.82 11.81
CA THR A 325 22.79 0.71 13.21
C THR A 325 22.42 1.99 13.97
N PRO A 326 21.93 1.90 15.23
CA PRO A 326 21.57 3.09 16.01
C PRO A 326 22.75 4.06 16.16
N GLY A 327 22.51 5.34 15.91
CA GLY A 327 23.52 6.39 16.02
C GLY A 327 24.42 6.55 14.80
N MET A 328 24.17 5.82 13.71
CA MET A 328 24.93 5.99 12.47
C MET A 328 24.76 7.39 11.87
N ASP A 329 25.83 7.87 11.20
CA ASP A 329 25.80 9.12 10.48
C ASP A 329 25.24 8.93 9.07
N ILE A 330 24.27 9.77 8.70
CA ILE A 330 23.68 9.78 7.35
C ILE A 330 23.71 11.19 6.75
N THR A 331 23.58 11.25 5.45
CA THR A 331 23.34 12.47 4.68
C THR A 331 21.98 12.40 4.00
N VAL A 332 21.19 13.47 4.11
CA VAL A 332 19.96 13.66 3.32
C VAL A 332 20.37 14.28 1.99
N ASN A 333 20.17 13.55 0.88
CA ASN A 333 20.70 13.98 -0.43
C ASN A 333 20.18 15.36 -0.88
N ARG A 334 18.89 15.62 -0.77
CA ARG A 334 18.25 16.89 -1.17
C ARG A 334 18.88 18.12 -0.48
N SER A 335 19.06 18.05 0.84
CA SER A 335 19.54 19.18 1.65
C SER A 335 21.03 19.15 1.96
N GLN A 336 21.73 18.07 1.61
CA GLN A 336 23.14 17.79 1.98
C GLN A 336 23.40 17.85 3.49
N LYS A 337 22.33 17.74 4.29
CA LYS A 337 22.38 17.79 5.74
C LYS A 337 22.87 16.46 6.30
N LYS A 338 23.93 16.53 7.10
CA LYS A 338 24.45 15.39 7.87
C LYS A 338 23.77 15.33 9.22
N MET A 339 23.36 14.14 9.63
CA MET A 339 22.71 13.92 10.93
C MET A 339 22.91 12.49 11.43
N LYS A 340 22.70 12.30 12.73
CA LYS A 340 22.74 10.98 13.38
C LYS A 340 21.35 10.41 13.52
N LEU A 341 21.19 9.14 13.16
CA LEU A 341 19.95 8.40 13.37
C LEU A 341 19.94 7.76 14.77
N SER A 342 19.61 8.55 15.80
CA SER A 342 19.64 8.12 17.20
C SER A 342 18.31 7.59 17.74
N HIS A 343 17.20 7.98 17.13
CA HIS A 343 15.85 7.58 17.57
C HIS A 343 15.10 6.97 16.39
N THR A 344 15.10 5.65 16.35
CA THR A 344 14.45 4.86 15.31
C THR A 344 13.45 3.91 15.95
N THR A 345 12.35 3.67 15.27
CA THR A 345 11.29 2.79 15.74
C THR A 345 10.93 1.75 14.69
N GLN A 346 10.62 0.56 15.15
CA GLN A 346 10.04 -0.53 14.39
C GLN A 346 8.55 -0.63 14.75
N PHE A 347 7.73 -0.99 13.79
CA PHE A 347 6.29 -1.02 13.96
C PHE A 347 5.81 -2.46 14.15
N MET A 348 5.80 -2.91 15.40
CA MET A 348 5.09 -4.13 15.77
C MET A 348 3.60 -3.80 15.93
N ALA A 349 2.72 -4.75 15.62
CA ALA A 349 1.27 -4.54 15.60
C ALA A 349 0.70 -3.87 16.88
N ASP A 350 1.25 -4.18 18.05
CA ASP A 350 0.79 -3.69 19.35
C ASP A 350 1.72 -2.65 19.99
N SER A 351 2.94 -2.48 19.50
CA SER A 351 3.96 -1.64 20.14
C SER A 351 4.93 -1.03 19.14
N ARG A 352 5.58 0.05 19.56
CA ARG A 352 6.75 0.59 18.88
C ARG A 352 7.97 0.16 19.67
N GLU A 353 8.87 -0.50 19.00
CA GLU A 353 10.13 -0.92 19.60
C GLU A 353 11.30 -0.14 18.99
N THR A 354 12.35 0.04 19.78
CA THR A 354 13.58 0.65 19.28
C THR A 354 14.30 -0.34 18.38
N VAL A 355 14.60 0.05 17.15
CA VAL A 355 15.35 -0.77 16.19
C VAL A 355 16.77 -0.94 16.65
N LYS A 356 17.24 -2.18 16.79
CA LYS A 356 18.62 -2.51 17.12
C LYS A 356 19.50 -2.69 15.86
N ALA A 357 18.93 -3.27 14.83
CA ALA A 357 19.54 -3.44 13.50
C ALA A 357 18.41 -3.59 12.48
N ALA A 358 18.65 -3.15 11.25
CA ALA A 358 17.75 -3.36 10.11
C ALA A 358 18.57 -3.40 8.84
N VAL A 359 18.13 -4.17 7.86
CA VAL A 359 18.84 -4.38 6.59
C VAL A 359 17.98 -4.00 5.39
N ALA A 360 18.56 -4.09 4.20
CA ALA A 360 17.79 -3.90 2.97
C ALA A 360 16.52 -4.78 2.97
N GLY A 361 15.41 -4.18 2.62
CA GLY A 361 14.08 -4.79 2.71
C GLY A 361 13.25 -4.27 3.88
N ASP A 362 13.87 -3.93 4.99
CA ASP A 362 13.14 -3.43 6.16
C ASP A 362 12.58 -2.01 5.96
N ILE A 363 11.51 -1.74 6.70
CA ILE A 363 10.94 -0.40 6.83
C ILE A 363 11.11 0.04 8.27
N ILE A 364 11.77 1.18 8.47
CA ILE A 364 11.98 1.77 9.79
C ILE A 364 11.35 3.15 9.88
N GLY A 365 10.94 3.53 11.09
CA GLY A 365 10.47 4.88 11.40
C GLY A 365 11.57 5.73 12.01
N LEU A 366 11.79 6.92 11.47
CA LEU A 366 12.70 7.92 12.00
C LEU A 366 11.89 9.03 12.66
N TYR A 367 12.19 9.33 13.93
CA TYR A 367 11.65 10.54 14.56
C TYR A 367 12.19 11.77 13.86
N ASP A 368 11.30 12.63 13.41
CA ASP A 368 11.61 13.76 12.57
C ASP A 368 11.15 15.08 13.18
N THR A 369 12.03 16.06 13.19
CA THR A 369 11.74 17.44 13.62
C THR A 369 11.49 18.39 12.45
N GLY A 370 11.20 17.86 11.25
CA GLY A 370 10.97 18.65 10.04
C GLY A 370 12.15 18.64 9.05
N ASN A 371 13.08 17.69 9.20
CA ASN A 371 14.25 17.59 8.34
C ASN A 371 13.97 16.80 7.04
N PHE A 372 13.02 15.87 7.10
CA PHE A 372 12.72 14.95 6.01
C PHE A 372 11.49 15.39 5.21
N GLN A 373 11.52 15.01 3.94
CA GLN A 373 10.39 15.12 3.01
C GLN A 373 10.15 13.78 2.33
N ILE A 374 8.92 13.54 1.88
CA ILE A 374 8.60 12.38 1.04
C ILE A 374 9.42 12.46 -0.25
N GLY A 375 10.07 11.35 -0.60
CA GLY A 375 11.00 11.26 -1.75
C GLY A 375 12.46 11.54 -1.40
N ASP A 376 12.78 11.99 -0.16
CA ASP A 376 14.17 12.17 0.25
C ASP A 376 14.93 10.82 0.22
N THR A 377 16.09 10.83 -0.41
CA THR A 377 17.07 9.75 -0.30
C THR A 377 18.04 10.06 0.84
N ILE A 378 18.30 9.06 1.66
CA ILE A 378 19.31 9.11 2.73
C ILE A 378 20.39 8.05 2.49
N TYR A 379 21.62 8.38 2.80
CA TYR A 379 22.76 7.47 2.60
C TYR A 379 23.86 7.71 3.64
N SER A 380 24.66 6.67 3.90
CA SER A 380 25.88 6.76 4.67
C SER A 380 27.11 6.92 3.77
N GLY A 381 28.23 7.33 4.35
CA GLY A 381 29.50 7.40 3.62
C GLY A 381 29.63 8.61 2.69
N LYS A 382 30.43 8.45 1.61
CA LYS A 382 30.85 9.56 0.73
C LYS A 382 30.15 9.54 -0.64
N ASN A 383 29.66 8.38 -1.07
CA ASN A 383 29.05 8.25 -2.39
C ASN A 383 27.59 8.71 -2.29
N ALA A 384 27.28 9.81 -2.96
CA ALA A 384 25.91 10.32 -3.02
C ALA A 384 25.03 9.40 -3.85
N VAL A 385 23.84 9.12 -3.37
CA VAL A 385 22.82 8.33 -4.05
C VAL A 385 21.53 9.14 -4.10
N GLN A 386 20.82 9.07 -5.22
CA GLN A 386 19.47 9.61 -5.38
C GLN A 386 18.61 8.57 -6.08
N PHE A 387 17.59 8.07 -5.40
CA PHE A 387 16.60 7.16 -5.99
C PHE A 387 15.64 7.90 -6.92
N GLU A 388 15.00 7.17 -7.83
CA GLU A 388 13.96 7.71 -8.70
C GLU A 388 12.89 8.44 -7.87
N PRO A 389 12.34 9.56 -8.38
CA PRO A 389 11.33 10.33 -7.67
C PRO A 389 10.06 9.50 -7.46
N LEU A 390 9.42 9.71 -6.31
CA LEU A 390 8.13 9.09 -6.03
C LEU A 390 7.03 9.78 -6.85
N PRO A 391 6.01 9.03 -7.31
CA PRO A 391 4.92 9.59 -8.09
C PRO A 391 4.15 10.66 -7.31
N GLN A 392 3.79 11.73 -8.00
CA GLN A 392 2.93 12.80 -7.49
C GLN A 392 1.76 12.98 -8.45
N PHE A 393 0.55 13.04 -7.92
CA PHE A 393 -0.65 13.20 -8.73
C PHE A 393 -1.01 14.67 -8.87
N THR A 394 -1.41 15.05 -10.07
CA THR A 394 -1.98 16.38 -10.32
C THR A 394 -3.38 16.42 -9.68
N PRO A 395 -3.70 17.40 -8.82
CA PRO A 395 -5.04 17.53 -8.28
C PRO A 395 -6.08 17.84 -9.35
N GLU A 396 -7.30 17.39 -9.12
CA GLU A 396 -8.46 17.62 -9.98
C GLU A 396 -9.52 18.50 -9.29
N LEU A 397 -9.45 18.63 -7.97
CA LEU A 397 -10.36 19.42 -7.16
C LEU A 397 -9.56 20.46 -6.36
N PHE A 398 -10.08 21.69 -6.31
CA PHE A 398 -9.42 22.80 -5.62
C PHE A 398 -10.39 23.55 -4.74
N ASN A 399 -9.97 23.85 -3.50
CA ASN A 399 -10.71 24.63 -2.54
C ASN A 399 -9.84 25.74 -1.95
N LYS A 400 -10.34 26.96 -1.90
CA LYS A 400 -9.78 28.00 -1.06
C LYS A 400 -10.03 27.63 0.40
N VAL A 401 -9.02 27.78 1.25
CA VAL A 401 -9.10 27.45 2.67
C VAL A 401 -8.82 28.67 3.54
N SER A 402 -9.62 28.85 4.57
CA SER A 402 -9.42 29.89 5.57
C SER A 402 -9.79 29.38 6.97
N ALA A 403 -9.15 29.94 8.01
CA ALA A 403 -9.53 29.65 9.38
C ALA A 403 -10.90 30.27 9.69
N LYS A 404 -11.83 29.50 10.24
CA LYS A 404 -13.13 30.01 10.67
C LYS A 404 -13.00 30.98 11.86
N ASN A 405 -11.99 30.75 12.71
CA ASN A 405 -11.69 31.62 13.86
C ASN A 405 -10.29 32.21 13.73
N VAL A 406 -10.22 33.55 13.62
CA VAL A 406 -8.97 34.29 13.49
C VAL A 406 -8.02 34.06 14.67
N MET A 407 -8.53 33.83 15.90
CA MET A 407 -7.70 33.54 17.06
C MET A 407 -6.97 32.20 16.98
N LYS A 408 -7.39 31.30 16.09
CA LYS A 408 -6.77 30.00 15.84
C LYS A 408 -5.80 29.97 14.63
N GLN A 409 -5.45 31.15 14.10
CA GLN A 409 -4.61 31.30 12.93
C GLN A 409 -3.26 30.54 13.05
N LYS A 410 -2.64 30.61 14.24
CA LYS A 410 -1.37 29.89 14.48
C LYS A 410 -1.51 28.38 14.42
N SER A 411 -2.58 27.83 15.00
CA SER A 411 -2.90 26.38 14.92
C SER A 411 -3.26 25.97 13.50
N PHE A 412 -4.00 26.81 12.79
CA PHE A 412 -4.36 26.62 11.39
C PHE A 412 -3.12 26.51 10.49
N HIS A 413 -2.19 27.46 10.56
CA HIS A 413 -0.96 27.41 9.75
C HIS A 413 -0.12 26.17 10.06
N LYS A 414 0.08 25.88 11.36
CA LYS A 414 0.83 24.70 11.77
C LYS A 414 0.18 23.41 11.26
N GLY A 415 -1.14 23.28 11.37
CA GLY A 415 -1.86 22.10 10.93
C GLY A 415 -1.79 21.90 9.41
N ILE A 416 -1.99 22.98 8.63
CA ILE A 416 -1.84 22.92 7.18
C ILE A 416 -0.44 22.44 6.80
N GLU A 417 0.60 23.08 7.34
CA GLU A 417 1.99 22.71 7.02
C GLU A 417 2.27 21.23 7.28
N GLN A 418 1.84 20.70 8.42
CA GLN A 418 2.08 19.31 8.77
C GLN A 418 1.29 18.35 7.88
N LEU A 419 0.00 18.58 7.64
CA LEU A 419 -0.83 17.72 6.78
C LEU A 419 -0.38 17.74 5.33
N VAL A 420 0.11 18.88 4.83
CA VAL A 420 0.71 18.99 3.49
C VAL A 420 2.04 18.23 3.40
N GLN A 421 2.86 18.28 4.46
CA GLN A 421 4.13 17.54 4.50
C GLN A 421 3.93 16.03 4.58
N GLU A 422 2.81 15.57 5.14
CA GLU A 422 2.41 14.15 5.09
C GLU A 422 1.91 13.72 3.70
N GLY A 423 1.72 14.66 2.78
CA GLY A 423 1.18 14.40 1.44
C GLY A 423 -0.32 14.06 1.44
N ALA A 424 -1.03 14.38 2.51
CA ALA A 424 -2.47 14.15 2.60
C ALA A 424 -3.28 15.03 1.65
N ILE A 425 -2.75 16.21 1.34
CA ILE A 425 -3.34 17.21 0.44
C ILE A 425 -2.25 18.11 -0.13
N GLN A 426 -2.45 18.70 -1.29
CA GLN A 426 -1.52 19.66 -1.88
C GLN A 426 -1.89 21.10 -1.51
N LEU A 427 -0.89 21.95 -1.35
CA LEU A 427 -1.06 23.35 -0.97
C LEU A 427 -0.50 24.28 -2.03
N TYR A 428 -1.30 25.29 -2.36
CA TYR A 428 -0.96 26.39 -3.24
C TYR A 428 -1.20 27.73 -2.54
N LYS A 429 -0.42 28.74 -2.91
CA LYS A 429 -0.61 30.12 -2.54
C LYS A 429 -0.90 30.95 -3.77
N THR A 430 -1.98 31.72 -3.78
CA THR A 430 -2.23 32.66 -4.85
C THR A 430 -1.11 33.69 -4.93
N TYR A 431 -0.60 33.96 -6.14
CA TYR A 431 0.56 34.82 -6.36
C TYR A 431 0.33 36.26 -5.85
N HIS A 432 -0.84 36.83 -6.14
CA HIS A 432 -1.13 38.22 -5.82
C HIS A 432 -1.64 38.45 -4.40
N THR A 433 -2.45 37.55 -3.85
CA THR A 433 -3.14 37.76 -2.58
C THR A 433 -2.57 36.93 -1.43
N GLY A 434 -1.76 35.90 -1.72
CA GLY A 434 -1.19 35.00 -0.73
C GLY A 434 -2.22 34.08 -0.05
N GLU A 435 -3.43 33.97 -0.63
CA GLU A 435 -4.48 33.09 -0.11
C GLU A 435 -4.14 31.63 -0.33
N TYR A 436 -4.52 30.79 0.62
CA TYR A 436 -4.28 29.36 0.54
C TYR A 436 -5.35 28.65 -0.29
N ILE A 437 -4.89 27.81 -1.22
CA ILE A 437 -5.71 26.88 -2.02
C ILE A 437 -5.20 25.48 -1.73
N LEU A 438 -6.13 24.58 -1.43
CA LEU A 438 -5.87 23.15 -1.31
C LEU A 438 -6.24 22.44 -2.61
N GLY A 439 -5.39 21.53 -3.05
CA GLY A 439 -5.65 20.64 -4.17
C GLY A 439 -5.75 19.19 -3.72
N ALA A 440 -6.71 18.46 -4.25
CA ALA A 440 -6.95 17.06 -3.97
C ALA A 440 -7.32 16.28 -5.24
N VAL A 441 -7.10 14.98 -5.24
CA VAL A 441 -7.56 14.07 -6.29
C VAL A 441 -9.06 13.81 -6.11
N GLY A 442 -9.51 13.64 -4.86
CA GLY A 442 -10.90 13.35 -4.56
C GLY A 442 -11.47 14.13 -3.37
N GLN A 443 -12.78 14.11 -3.27
CA GLN A 443 -13.52 14.88 -2.25
C GLN A 443 -13.25 14.40 -0.82
N LEU A 444 -13.05 13.11 -0.63
CA LEU A 444 -12.81 12.53 0.69
C LEU A 444 -11.51 13.05 1.34
N GLN A 445 -10.50 13.41 0.54
CA GLN A 445 -9.27 14.03 1.06
C GLN A 445 -9.55 15.36 1.79
N PHE A 446 -10.46 16.18 1.27
CA PHE A 446 -10.87 17.43 1.96
C PHE A 446 -11.61 17.14 3.26
N GLU A 447 -12.47 16.13 3.30
CA GLU A 447 -13.20 15.77 4.52
C GLU A 447 -12.26 15.24 5.60
N VAL A 448 -11.30 14.39 5.23
CA VAL A 448 -10.24 13.90 6.12
C VAL A 448 -9.37 15.05 6.61
N PHE A 449 -8.99 15.96 5.72
CA PHE A 449 -8.21 17.15 6.07
C PHE A 449 -8.94 18.03 7.10
N GLN A 450 -10.23 18.36 6.87
CA GLN A 450 -11.03 19.15 7.80
C GLN A 450 -11.16 18.46 9.17
N TYR A 451 -11.43 17.15 9.16
CA TYR A 451 -11.54 16.34 10.37
C TYR A 451 -10.24 16.36 11.18
N ARG A 452 -9.10 16.11 10.53
CA ARG A 452 -7.79 16.08 11.18
C ARG A 452 -7.40 17.46 11.70
N LEU A 453 -7.62 18.52 10.92
CA LEU A 453 -7.29 19.87 11.31
C LEU A 453 -8.09 20.32 12.56
N LEU A 454 -9.37 19.93 12.64
CA LEU A 454 -10.20 20.19 13.80
C LEU A 454 -9.73 19.39 15.02
N ASN A 455 -9.57 18.08 14.88
CA ASN A 455 -9.35 17.19 16.03
C ASN A 455 -7.90 17.16 16.52
N GLU A 456 -6.92 17.28 15.63
CA GLU A 456 -5.50 17.23 15.99
C GLU A 456 -4.92 18.63 16.32
N TYR A 457 -5.44 19.68 15.66
CA TYR A 457 -4.91 21.06 15.78
C TYR A 457 -5.88 22.04 16.40
N ASN A 458 -7.12 21.62 16.69
CA ASN A 458 -8.18 22.48 17.22
C ASN A 458 -8.42 23.72 16.34
N ALA A 459 -8.38 23.55 15.00
CA ALA A 459 -8.56 24.60 14.02
C ALA A 459 -9.69 24.23 13.05
N GLU A 460 -10.83 24.88 13.20
CA GLU A 460 -11.96 24.75 12.27
C GLU A 460 -11.72 25.62 11.04
N VAL A 461 -12.02 25.09 9.85
CA VAL A 461 -11.79 25.77 8.58
C VAL A 461 -13.04 25.87 7.73
N ILE A 462 -13.03 26.86 6.85
CA ILE A 462 -14.00 27.05 5.78
C ILE A 462 -13.30 26.66 4.48
N LEU A 463 -13.88 25.71 3.74
CA LEU A 463 -13.48 25.34 2.39
C LEU A 463 -14.48 25.95 1.42
N THR A 464 -13.97 26.68 0.44
CA THR A 464 -14.77 27.27 -0.64
C THR A 464 -14.28 26.72 -1.98
N PRO A 465 -15.08 25.91 -2.69
CA PRO A 465 -14.70 25.39 -3.98
C PRO A 465 -14.36 26.50 -4.98
N ILE A 466 -13.31 26.29 -5.77
CA ILE A 466 -12.99 27.15 -6.90
C ILE A 466 -13.17 26.37 -8.20
N GLY A 467 -13.41 27.10 -9.31
CA GLY A 467 -13.72 26.49 -10.60
C GLY A 467 -12.56 25.76 -11.30
N SER A 468 -11.34 25.85 -10.77
CA SER A 468 -10.16 25.23 -11.35
C SER A 468 -10.20 23.70 -11.25
N LYS A 469 -9.71 23.03 -12.30
CA LYS A 469 -9.65 21.55 -12.39
C LYS A 469 -8.31 21.02 -12.87
N ILE A 470 -7.44 21.89 -13.38
CA ILE A 470 -6.17 21.50 -14.01
C ILE A 470 -5.05 22.35 -13.44
N ALA A 471 -4.01 21.73 -12.91
CA ALA A 471 -2.78 22.41 -12.52
C ALA A 471 -1.67 22.16 -13.54
N ARG A 472 -0.88 23.20 -13.86
CA ARG A 472 0.30 23.11 -14.73
C ARG A 472 1.40 24.00 -14.20
N TRP A 473 2.58 23.45 -14.07
CA TRP A 473 3.79 24.13 -13.60
C TRP A 473 4.54 24.74 -14.75
N LEU A 474 5.30 25.79 -14.48
CA LEU A 474 6.20 26.42 -15.43
C LEU A 474 7.50 26.80 -14.72
N ASP A 475 8.54 27.02 -15.52
CA ASP A 475 9.82 27.46 -14.97
C ASP A 475 9.78 28.94 -14.56
N GLU A 476 10.51 29.30 -13.50
CA GLU A 476 10.53 30.67 -12.96
C GLU A 476 10.93 31.71 -14.02
N GLU A 477 11.81 31.35 -14.94
CA GLU A 477 12.28 32.22 -16.02
C GLU A 477 11.18 32.57 -17.04
N GLN A 478 10.14 31.76 -17.13
CA GLN A 478 9.00 31.94 -18.03
C GLN A 478 7.81 32.65 -17.34
N LEU A 479 7.94 32.96 -16.06
CA LEU A 479 6.87 33.56 -15.27
C LEU A 479 6.66 35.03 -15.62
N ASP A 480 5.48 35.37 -16.14
CA ASP A 480 4.97 36.74 -16.17
C ASP A 480 3.65 36.81 -15.38
N PRO A 481 3.61 37.58 -14.26
CA PRO A 481 2.41 37.74 -13.45
C PRO A 481 1.18 38.26 -14.22
N ASN A 482 1.40 38.96 -15.34
CA ASN A 482 0.31 39.49 -16.19
C ASN A 482 -0.40 38.41 -17.03
N MET A 483 0.14 37.20 -17.08
CA MET A 483 -0.52 36.05 -17.72
C MET A 483 -1.71 35.51 -16.90
N SER A 484 -1.85 35.90 -15.62
CA SER A 484 -2.98 35.48 -14.77
C SER A 484 -4.29 36.14 -15.23
N SER A 485 -5.39 35.39 -15.15
CA SER A 485 -6.73 35.85 -15.54
C SER A 485 -7.80 35.14 -14.68
N SER A 486 -9.06 35.50 -14.90
CA SER A 486 -10.18 34.81 -14.21
C SER A 486 -10.31 33.32 -14.54
N ARG A 487 -9.73 32.86 -15.65
CA ARG A 487 -9.79 31.45 -16.14
C ARG A 487 -8.52 30.66 -15.85
N ASN A 488 -7.46 31.33 -15.43
CA ASN A 488 -6.17 30.74 -15.07
C ASN A 488 -5.57 31.50 -13.90
N LEU A 489 -5.62 30.91 -12.74
CA LEU A 489 -5.14 31.50 -11.50
C LEU A 489 -3.66 31.17 -11.31
N LEU A 490 -2.81 32.21 -11.25
CA LEU A 490 -1.40 32.02 -10.93
C LEU A 490 -1.21 31.81 -9.43
N CYS A 491 -0.51 30.74 -9.08
CA CYS A 491 -0.19 30.35 -7.71
C CYS A 491 1.29 29.96 -7.60
N ARG A 492 1.72 29.72 -6.37
CA ARG A 492 2.95 29.01 -6.03
C ARG A 492 2.61 27.75 -5.24
N ASP A 493 3.29 26.66 -5.53
CA ASP A 493 3.15 25.44 -4.75
C ASP A 493 3.95 25.49 -3.43
N ARG A 494 3.97 24.39 -2.68
CA ARG A 494 4.70 24.31 -1.40
C ARG A 494 6.23 24.44 -1.51
N PHE A 495 6.77 24.28 -2.71
CA PHE A 495 8.21 24.42 -3.01
C PHE A 495 8.54 25.78 -3.64
N ASP A 496 7.58 26.69 -3.61
CA ASP A 496 7.64 28.02 -4.23
C ASP A 496 7.75 28.01 -5.75
N GLN A 497 7.39 26.89 -6.40
CA GLN A 497 7.35 26.77 -7.85
C GLN A 497 6.10 27.41 -8.42
N PRO A 498 6.20 28.18 -9.51
CA PRO A 498 5.03 28.79 -10.13
C PRO A 498 4.14 27.74 -10.80
N VAL A 499 2.83 27.90 -10.63
CA VAL A 499 1.82 26.99 -11.13
C VAL A 499 0.56 27.77 -11.54
N PHE A 500 0.01 27.42 -12.70
CA PHE A 500 -1.30 27.90 -13.13
C PHE A 500 -2.37 26.88 -12.80
N LEU A 501 -3.47 27.33 -12.21
CA LEU A 501 -4.69 26.55 -12.00
C LEU A 501 -5.72 26.98 -13.05
N PHE A 502 -6.03 26.09 -14.00
CA PHE A 502 -6.96 26.34 -15.08
C PHE A 502 -8.36 25.82 -14.76
N GLU A 503 -9.39 26.54 -15.20
CA GLU A 503 -10.78 26.15 -15.02
C GLU A 503 -11.11 24.83 -15.74
N ASN A 504 -10.60 24.66 -16.97
CA ASN A 504 -10.86 23.48 -17.80
C ASN A 504 -9.84 23.36 -18.95
N GLN A 505 -9.97 22.31 -19.76
CA GLN A 505 -9.08 22.06 -20.89
C GLN A 505 -9.12 23.17 -21.95
N PHE A 506 -10.28 23.82 -22.13
CA PHE A 506 -10.40 24.95 -23.07
C PHE A 506 -9.54 26.13 -22.60
N ALA A 507 -9.60 26.48 -21.31
CA ALA A 507 -8.78 27.55 -20.75
C ALA A 507 -7.27 27.25 -20.88
N LEU A 508 -6.88 26.02 -20.67
CA LEU A 508 -5.48 25.56 -20.85
C LEU A 508 -5.06 25.68 -22.33
N ASN A 509 -5.86 25.21 -23.26
CA ASN A 509 -5.55 25.30 -24.71
C ASN A 509 -5.47 26.75 -25.16
N TRP A 510 -6.43 27.59 -24.76
CA TRP A 510 -6.42 29.01 -25.05
C TRP A 510 -5.17 29.73 -24.52
N PHE A 511 -4.73 29.36 -23.31
CA PHE A 511 -3.49 29.88 -22.72
C PHE A 511 -2.27 29.50 -23.59
N LYS A 512 -2.17 28.24 -24.00
CA LYS A 512 -1.08 27.73 -24.84
C LYS A 512 -1.04 28.44 -26.20
N ASP A 513 -2.20 28.68 -26.79
CA ASP A 513 -2.30 29.40 -28.08
C ASP A 513 -1.85 30.86 -27.95
N LYS A 514 -2.15 31.49 -26.82
CA LYS A 514 -1.78 32.89 -26.55
C LYS A 514 -0.31 33.04 -26.11
N HIS A 515 0.26 32.03 -25.50
CA HIS A 515 1.61 32.01 -24.96
C HIS A 515 2.39 30.78 -25.45
N PRO A 516 2.68 30.66 -26.75
CA PRO A 516 3.28 29.47 -27.36
C PRO A 516 4.71 29.20 -26.87
N ASP A 517 5.39 30.22 -26.35
CA ASP A 517 6.77 30.10 -25.83
C ASP A 517 6.83 29.62 -24.36
N VAL A 518 5.67 29.48 -23.71
CA VAL A 518 5.61 29.00 -22.30
C VAL A 518 5.40 27.49 -22.26
N GLU A 519 6.37 26.78 -21.71
CA GLU A 519 6.29 25.36 -21.50
C GLU A 519 5.55 25.03 -20.19
N LEU A 520 4.38 24.39 -20.31
CA LEU A 520 3.58 23.97 -19.17
C LEU A 520 3.78 22.48 -18.89
N LYS A 521 4.20 22.16 -17.67
CA LYS A 521 4.50 20.81 -17.19
C LYS A 521 3.38 20.25 -16.31
N ALA A 522 3.08 18.97 -16.46
CA ALA A 522 2.25 18.22 -15.51
C ALA A 522 3.16 17.52 -14.48
N LEU A 523 2.66 17.26 -13.28
CA LEU A 523 3.29 16.30 -12.36
C LEU A 523 2.96 14.87 -12.80
N PHE A 524 3.90 13.97 -12.59
CA PHE A 524 3.77 12.55 -12.89
C PHE A 524 3.93 11.70 -11.63
#